data_30515ad0ea235fdc32ecd0053ea2625d
#
_entry.id   30515ad0ea235fdc32ecd0053ea2625d
#
_cell.length_a   1.000
_cell.length_b   1.000
_cell.length_c   1.000
_cell.angle_alpha   90.00
_cell.angle_beta   90.00
_cell.angle_gamma   90.00
#
_symmetry.space_group_name_H-M   'P 1'
#
loop_
_entity.id
_entity.type
_entity.pdbx_description
1 polymer ?
#
loop_
_entity_poly.entity_id
_entity_poly.type
_entity_poly.pdbx_seq_one_letter_code
_entity_poly.pdbx_strand_id
1 'polypeptide(L)'
;MKRFLFGFSILLLANAALADISLTDKGTMLRSASQDAAGRAAAKAANAAKHDAKRSRHSHSGLKATSQSFHAAADATGSIALVDAGGLKYFINTNITFTTSSSASGAASEASYSAPIVATTSGGGTVMSTLSDMFDGYNALCVSLTNSTGPCSTFNPNFAFYNQNGPAAVDTSVPPVPECTNRQYILPAKTIGGLSVRRKVYVPTNDRYIRWMNFFTNTTGAPITFTMITSNNLGSDANTRVVTTSSGDATVTTGDLWATSFQNYAGSISTDPRIGHVFQGSGAPTPVNNINFVNGDDNPYWSYSITLAPGQTKVIANYATGQGTKAAAAAQAAAIAAFGPSAQQCMSATELAEVTNFTAGSADLTITKTANLGKPPVAFGGAPVTYTLAVTNNGATAASSVSVTDPLPAGSGFVSATGTGWSCGFAAGTVTCTMPTLAVGPAAPITLTIAAPPVTHSSDVSNTATVSSATSDPDPGNNSSTTTIHVTPGHGPSH
;
A
#
# COMPACT_ATOMS: atom_id res chain seq x y z
N MET A 1 -30.54 -51.50 -44.17
CA MET A 1 -30.98 -50.24 -43.60
C MET A 1 -31.16 -50.41 -42.10
N LYS A 2 -30.15 -50.25 -41.35
CA LYS A 2 -30.14 -50.09 -39.86
C LYS A 2 -28.71 -49.87 -39.49
N ARG A 3 -28.37 -48.62 -39.14
CA ARG A 3 -27.20 -48.22 -38.35
C ARG A 3 -27.05 -46.72 -38.49
N PHE A 4 -27.56 -45.99 -37.50
CA PHE A 4 -27.11 -44.66 -37.06
C PHE A 4 -28.10 -44.21 -35.96
N LEU A 5 -27.80 -44.62 -34.73
CA LEU A 5 -28.38 -44.01 -33.52
C LEU A 5 -27.66 -44.61 -32.30
N PHE A 6 -26.36 -44.27 -32.14
CA PHE A 6 -25.67 -44.44 -30.87
C PHE A 6 -24.41 -43.55 -30.92
N GLY A 7 -24.60 -42.26 -30.72
CA GLY A 7 -23.46 -41.33 -30.75
C GLY A 7 -23.70 -39.96 -30.10
N PHE A 8 -24.91 -39.73 -29.60
CA PHE A 8 -25.26 -38.36 -29.11
C PHE A 8 -25.57 -38.25 -27.60
N SER A 9 -25.57 -39.35 -26.84
CA SER A 9 -25.94 -39.32 -25.43
C SER A 9 -24.78 -39.24 -24.43
N ILE A 10 -23.55 -39.31 -24.87
CA ILE A 10 -22.40 -39.26 -23.94
C ILE A 10 -21.76 -37.86 -23.86
N LEU A 11 -22.08 -36.98 -24.82
CA LEU A 11 -21.50 -35.61 -24.82
C LEU A 11 -22.33 -34.59 -24.02
N LEU A 12 -23.59 -34.90 -23.68
CA LEU A 12 -24.44 -34.03 -22.87
C LEU A 12 -24.26 -34.22 -21.35
N LEU A 13 -23.69 -35.34 -20.91
CA LEU A 13 -23.45 -35.58 -19.47
C LEU A 13 -22.11 -34.99 -18.94
N ALA A 14 -21.17 -34.70 -19.84
CA ALA A 14 -19.90 -34.07 -19.45
C ALA A 14 -20.00 -32.53 -19.28
N ASN A 15 -20.96 -31.87 -19.94
CA ASN A 15 -21.16 -30.44 -19.84
C ASN A 15 -22.06 -30.01 -18.66
N ALA A 16 -22.81 -30.92 -18.06
CA ALA A 16 -23.63 -30.61 -16.88
C ALA A 16 -22.83 -30.62 -15.56
N ALA A 17 -21.67 -31.27 -15.54
CA ALA A 17 -20.84 -31.37 -14.33
C ALA A 17 -19.88 -30.18 -14.12
N LEU A 18 -19.74 -29.30 -15.11
CA LEU A 18 -18.88 -28.11 -15.02
C LEU A 18 -19.65 -26.79 -14.76
N ALA A 19 -20.98 -26.83 -14.75
CA ALA A 19 -21.80 -25.65 -14.59
C ALA A 19 -22.08 -25.25 -13.12
N ASP A 20 -21.65 -26.05 -12.14
CA ASP A 20 -22.04 -25.88 -10.74
C ASP A 20 -20.92 -25.35 -9.81
N ILE A 21 -19.87 -24.74 -10.34
CA ILE A 21 -18.85 -24.08 -9.51
C ILE A 21 -19.00 -22.59 -9.73
N SER A 22 -19.82 -21.94 -8.94
CA SER A 22 -19.86 -20.48 -8.88
C SER A 22 -19.14 -19.97 -7.64
N LEU A 23 -18.21 -19.05 -7.82
CA LEU A 23 -17.72 -18.21 -6.74
C LEU A 23 -18.80 -17.17 -6.43
N THR A 24 -19.36 -17.21 -5.24
CA THR A 24 -20.24 -16.12 -4.78
C THR A 24 -19.37 -14.91 -4.43
N ASP A 25 -19.97 -13.71 -4.42
CA ASP A 25 -19.35 -12.45 -3.96
C ASP A 25 -18.72 -12.54 -2.57
N LYS A 26 -18.96 -13.63 -1.87
CA LYS A 26 -18.44 -13.94 -0.55
C LYS A 26 -17.24 -14.90 -0.57
N GLY A 27 -16.74 -15.25 -1.76
CA GLY A 27 -15.59 -16.13 -1.93
C GLY A 27 -15.80 -17.58 -1.49
N THR A 28 -17.05 -18.02 -1.39
CA THR A 28 -17.41 -19.40 -1.04
C THR A 28 -17.66 -20.20 -2.31
N MET A 29 -17.00 -21.34 -2.49
CA MET A 29 -17.38 -22.30 -3.53
C MET A 29 -18.64 -23.05 -3.12
N LEU A 30 -19.70 -22.97 -3.94
CA LEU A 30 -20.85 -23.83 -3.80
C LEU A 30 -20.56 -25.16 -4.55
N ARG A 31 -20.47 -26.26 -3.80
CA ARG A 31 -20.43 -27.61 -4.35
C ARG A 31 -21.82 -28.23 -4.30
N SER A 32 -22.12 -29.12 -5.25
CA SER A 32 -23.37 -29.90 -5.21
C SER A 32 -23.40 -30.80 -3.95
N ALA A 33 -24.56 -30.96 -3.37
CA ALA A 33 -24.77 -31.63 -2.07
C ALA A 33 -24.27 -33.07 -1.97
N SER A 34 -23.94 -33.74 -3.09
CA SER A 34 -23.50 -35.12 -3.12
C SER A 34 -21.98 -35.34 -2.94
N GLN A 35 -21.16 -34.30 -3.07
CA GLN A 35 -19.71 -34.37 -2.89
C GLN A 35 -19.23 -33.93 -1.50
N ASP A 36 -20.15 -33.44 -0.69
CA ASP A 36 -19.85 -32.64 0.48
C ASP A 36 -19.52 -33.45 1.76
N ALA A 37 -20.00 -34.65 1.91
CA ALA A 37 -19.84 -35.37 3.19
C ALA A 37 -18.44 -36.00 3.37
N ALA A 38 -17.87 -36.54 2.30
CA ALA A 38 -16.54 -37.16 2.37
C ALA A 38 -15.40 -36.12 2.38
N GLY A 39 -15.57 -35.01 1.62
CA GLY A 39 -14.60 -33.91 1.63
C GLY A 39 -14.53 -33.17 2.97
N ARG A 40 -15.67 -33.02 3.65
CA ARG A 40 -15.73 -32.37 4.99
C ARG A 40 -15.04 -33.17 6.09
N ALA A 41 -15.14 -34.50 6.05
CA ALA A 41 -14.50 -35.37 7.03
C ALA A 41 -12.96 -35.38 6.84
N ALA A 42 -12.49 -35.39 5.61
CA ALA A 42 -11.06 -35.37 5.32
C ALA A 42 -10.39 -34.03 5.63
N ALA A 43 -11.04 -32.91 5.27
CA ALA A 43 -10.55 -31.56 5.58
C ALA A 43 -10.52 -31.28 7.09
N LYS A 44 -11.55 -31.74 7.83
CA LYS A 44 -11.61 -31.61 9.30
C LYS A 44 -10.52 -32.44 10.00
N ALA A 45 -10.24 -33.66 9.49
CA ALA A 45 -9.21 -34.53 10.05
C ALA A 45 -7.79 -33.99 9.75
N ALA A 46 -7.55 -33.49 8.54
CA ALA A 46 -6.27 -32.89 8.16
C ALA A 46 -5.99 -31.59 8.96
N ASN A 47 -7.02 -30.77 9.20
CA ASN A 47 -6.89 -29.54 9.99
C ASN A 47 -6.64 -29.85 11.47
N ALA A 48 -7.34 -30.82 12.05
CA ALA A 48 -7.10 -31.25 13.44
C ALA A 48 -5.67 -31.78 13.63
N ALA A 49 -5.17 -32.57 12.68
CA ALA A 49 -3.81 -33.11 12.73
C ALA A 49 -2.73 -31.99 12.61
N LYS A 50 -2.98 -30.96 11.81
CA LYS A 50 -2.09 -29.79 11.70
C LYS A 50 -2.09 -28.93 12.97
N HIS A 51 -3.27 -28.67 13.55
CA HIS A 51 -3.37 -27.95 14.83
C HIS A 51 -2.66 -28.70 15.96
N ASP A 52 -2.74 -30.02 16.00
CA ASP A 52 -2.02 -30.82 17.00
C ASP A 52 -0.51 -30.86 16.74
N ALA A 53 -0.07 -30.93 15.49
CA ALA A 53 1.35 -30.85 15.11
C ALA A 53 1.93 -29.44 15.38
N LYS A 54 1.15 -28.38 15.17
CA LYS A 54 1.54 -27.01 15.47
C LYS A 54 1.57 -26.73 16.96
N ARG A 55 0.59 -27.24 17.74
CA ARG A 55 0.60 -27.21 19.21
C ARG A 55 1.82 -27.90 19.80
N SER A 56 2.25 -29.03 19.26
CA SER A 56 3.43 -29.74 19.73
C SER A 56 4.74 -28.98 19.47
N ARG A 57 4.81 -28.15 18.42
CA ARG A 57 5.97 -27.29 18.15
C ARG A 57 6.01 -26.03 19.02
N HIS A 58 4.86 -25.53 19.46
CA HIS A 58 4.77 -24.35 20.36
C HIS A 58 4.94 -24.70 21.84
N SER A 59 4.83 -25.97 22.24
CA SER A 59 4.94 -26.40 23.67
C SER A 59 6.38 -26.39 24.21
N HIS A 60 7.39 -26.05 23.43
CA HIS A 60 8.80 -26.06 23.84
C HIS A 60 9.42 -24.69 24.11
N SER A 61 8.66 -23.62 24.11
CA SER A 61 9.12 -22.31 24.60
C SER A 61 8.19 -21.81 25.71
N GLY A 62 8.46 -22.25 26.94
CA GLY A 62 7.78 -21.72 28.10
C GLY A 62 8.17 -20.28 28.38
N LEU A 63 7.35 -19.33 27.97
CA LEU A 63 7.40 -17.95 28.44
C LEU A 63 6.05 -17.58 29.03
N LYS A 64 6.06 -17.43 30.37
CA LYS A 64 4.94 -16.85 31.12
C LYS A 64 4.74 -15.41 30.72
N ALA A 65 3.52 -15.06 30.28
CA ALA A 65 3.11 -13.71 30.04
C ALA A 65 3.03 -12.92 31.36
N THR A 66 3.96 -12.00 31.56
CA THR A 66 3.81 -10.91 32.52
C THR A 66 3.52 -9.63 31.72
N SER A 67 2.49 -8.89 32.14
CA SER A 67 2.11 -7.60 31.56
C SER A 67 3.25 -6.59 31.73
N GLN A 68 3.98 -6.31 30.67
CA GLN A 68 4.93 -5.21 30.60
C GLN A 68 4.67 -4.35 29.37
N SER A 69 4.82 -3.04 29.55
CA SER A 69 4.80 -2.02 28.51
C SER A 69 5.69 -2.41 27.33
N PHE A 70 5.09 -2.57 26.14
CA PHE A 70 5.76 -3.07 24.95
C PHE A 70 6.75 -2.05 24.41
N HIS A 71 8.01 -2.17 24.83
CA HIS A 71 9.15 -1.77 24.01
C HIS A 71 9.58 -3.05 23.28
N ALA A 72 9.40 -3.08 21.96
CA ALA A 72 9.91 -4.18 21.14
C ALA A 72 11.43 -4.14 21.18
N ALA A 73 12.05 -4.88 22.10
CA ALA A 73 13.47 -5.14 22.05
C ALA A 73 13.71 -6.20 20.96
N ALA A 74 14.60 -5.93 20.02
CA ALA A 74 15.10 -6.94 19.11
C ALA A 74 15.82 -8.01 19.93
N ASP A 75 15.25 -9.20 19.98
CA ASP A 75 15.91 -10.33 20.59
C ASP A 75 16.95 -10.88 19.60
N ALA A 76 18.21 -10.94 19.99
CA ALA A 76 19.32 -11.43 19.14
C ALA A 76 19.14 -12.92 18.72
N THR A 77 18.16 -13.61 19.26
CA THR A 77 17.94 -15.06 19.06
C THR A 77 16.60 -15.43 18.43
N GLY A 78 15.73 -14.45 18.06
CA GLY A 78 14.36 -14.85 17.76
C GLY A 78 13.64 -14.01 16.70
N SER A 79 12.70 -13.22 17.13
CA SER A 79 11.84 -12.42 16.27
C SER A 79 11.52 -11.05 16.87
N ILE A 80 11.28 -10.08 16.02
CA ILE A 80 10.69 -8.80 16.41
C ILE A 80 9.17 -8.92 16.28
N ALA A 81 8.45 -8.55 17.33
CA ALA A 81 6.99 -8.55 17.32
C ALA A 81 6.48 -7.11 17.23
N LEU A 82 5.71 -6.79 16.16
CA LEU A 82 5.09 -5.49 15.93
C LEU A 82 3.58 -5.63 15.74
N VAL A 83 2.82 -4.72 16.34
CA VAL A 83 1.35 -4.73 16.27
C VAL A 83 0.88 -3.53 15.44
N ASP A 84 0.01 -3.75 14.47
CA ASP A 84 -0.59 -2.68 13.66
C ASP A 84 -1.80 -2.01 14.36
N ALA A 85 -2.39 -0.99 13.70
CA ALA A 85 -3.55 -0.27 14.24
C ALA A 85 -4.80 -1.14 14.42
N GLY A 86 -4.89 -2.28 13.73
CA GLY A 86 -5.98 -3.23 13.84
C GLY A 86 -5.82 -4.23 14.98
N GLY A 87 -4.66 -4.24 15.64
CA GLY A 87 -4.32 -5.21 16.66
C GLY A 87 -3.72 -6.51 16.11
N LEU A 88 -3.38 -6.57 14.81
CA LEU A 88 -2.68 -7.69 14.23
C LEU A 88 -1.20 -7.62 14.59
N LYS A 89 -0.70 -8.67 15.21
CA LYS A 89 0.69 -8.80 15.67
C LYS A 89 1.48 -9.64 14.67
N TYR A 90 2.51 -9.04 14.09
CA TYR A 90 3.44 -9.67 13.15
C TYR A 90 4.71 -10.10 13.86
N PHE A 91 5.17 -11.32 13.57
CA PHE A 91 6.42 -11.88 14.10
C PHE A 91 7.46 -11.92 12.99
N ILE A 92 8.40 -10.98 13.02
CA ILE A 92 9.42 -10.78 12.00
C ILE A 92 10.70 -11.49 12.40
N ASN A 93 11.15 -12.44 11.61
CA ASN A 93 12.38 -13.18 11.88
C ASN A 93 13.62 -12.29 11.78
N THR A 94 14.45 -12.32 12.79
CA THR A 94 15.77 -11.69 12.79
C THR A 94 16.90 -12.72 12.70
N ASN A 95 16.56 -14.00 12.78
CA ASN A 95 17.50 -15.11 12.76
C ASN A 95 17.91 -15.47 11.33
N ILE A 96 19.11 -16.02 11.16
CA ILE A 96 19.73 -16.39 9.90
C ILE A 96 19.69 -17.88 9.58
N THR A 97 19.29 -18.71 10.51
CA THR A 97 19.14 -20.15 10.26
C THR A 97 17.92 -20.38 9.39
N PHE A 98 18.15 -20.38 8.08
CA PHE A 98 17.13 -20.69 7.10
C PHE A 98 16.99 -22.19 6.92
N THR A 99 15.82 -22.73 7.21
CA THR A 99 15.44 -24.10 6.84
C THR A 99 14.18 -24.12 6.00
N THR A 100 13.33 -23.09 6.10
CA THR A 100 12.05 -22.95 5.39
C THR A 100 11.75 -21.46 5.13
N SER A 101 10.74 -21.14 4.32
CA SER A 101 10.28 -19.76 4.10
C SER A 101 9.89 -19.06 5.41
N SER A 102 9.41 -19.81 6.40
CA SER A 102 9.03 -19.28 7.71
C SER A 102 10.20 -18.83 8.60
N SER A 103 11.43 -19.26 8.30
CA SER A 103 12.63 -18.89 9.06
C SER A 103 13.55 -17.91 8.34
N ALA A 104 13.18 -17.45 7.14
CA ALA A 104 13.98 -16.48 6.39
C ALA A 104 14.03 -15.15 7.14
N SER A 105 15.24 -14.56 7.28
CA SER A 105 15.40 -13.28 7.97
C SER A 105 14.65 -12.15 7.27
N GLY A 106 13.96 -11.35 8.07
CA GLY A 106 13.05 -10.31 7.59
C GLY A 106 11.74 -10.82 6.99
N ALA A 107 11.56 -12.13 6.81
CA ALA A 107 10.23 -12.68 6.56
C ALA A 107 9.41 -12.64 7.85
N ALA A 108 8.10 -12.46 7.75
CA ALA A 108 7.23 -12.67 8.89
C ALA A 108 6.90 -14.16 9.01
N SER A 109 7.21 -14.77 10.16
CA SER A 109 6.94 -16.19 10.41
C SER A 109 5.47 -16.45 10.71
N GLU A 110 4.76 -15.43 11.17
CA GLU A 110 3.35 -15.50 11.52
C GLU A 110 2.77 -14.11 11.73
N ALA A 111 1.44 -13.98 11.62
CA ALA A 111 0.71 -12.84 12.14
C ALA A 111 -0.65 -13.27 12.71
N SER A 112 -1.00 -12.75 13.90
CA SER A 112 -2.19 -13.16 14.62
C SER A 112 -2.84 -12.01 15.37
N TYR A 113 -4.18 -12.04 15.51
CA TYR A 113 -4.92 -11.17 16.42
C TYR A 113 -4.90 -11.73 17.83
N SER A 114 -4.64 -10.89 18.83
CA SER A 114 -4.69 -11.27 20.23
C SER A 114 -6.07 -11.13 20.88
N ALA A 115 -7.00 -10.42 20.22
CA ALA A 115 -8.36 -10.19 20.68
C ALA A 115 -9.37 -10.50 19.55
N PRO A 116 -10.63 -10.83 19.89
CA PRO A 116 -11.67 -11.03 18.89
C PRO A 116 -11.91 -9.78 18.03
N ILE A 117 -12.03 -9.98 16.74
CA ILE A 117 -12.42 -8.96 15.74
C ILE A 117 -13.63 -9.43 14.96
N VAL A 118 -14.28 -8.52 14.23
CA VAL A 118 -15.33 -8.88 13.28
C VAL A 118 -14.71 -9.69 12.15
N ALA A 119 -15.15 -10.92 11.98
CA ALA A 119 -14.66 -11.86 10.97
C ALA A 119 -15.79 -12.33 10.06
N THR A 120 -15.46 -12.71 8.83
CA THR A 120 -16.41 -13.32 7.89
C THR A 120 -16.35 -14.84 8.00
N THR A 121 -17.50 -15.50 8.16
CA THR A 121 -17.57 -16.96 8.11
C THR A 121 -17.40 -17.47 6.68
N SER A 122 -17.15 -18.76 6.50
CA SER A 122 -17.12 -19.41 5.19
C SER A 122 -18.45 -19.29 4.43
N GLY A 123 -19.58 -19.25 5.14
CA GLY A 123 -20.93 -19.00 4.58
C GLY A 123 -21.21 -17.52 4.32
N GLY A 124 -20.27 -16.62 4.61
CA GLY A 124 -20.39 -15.18 4.37
C GLY A 124 -21.12 -14.39 5.44
N GLY A 125 -21.51 -15.00 6.54
CA GLY A 125 -21.98 -14.31 7.74
C GLY A 125 -20.84 -13.60 8.45
N THR A 126 -21.15 -12.78 9.45
CA THR A 126 -20.18 -12.11 10.30
C THR A 126 -20.27 -12.59 11.74
N VAL A 127 -19.15 -12.73 12.40
CA VAL A 127 -19.03 -13.11 13.82
C VAL A 127 -17.87 -12.37 14.47
N MET A 128 -17.86 -12.32 15.78
CA MET A 128 -16.67 -11.93 16.56
C MET A 128 -15.79 -13.16 16.74
N SER A 129 -14.54 -13.11 16.31
CA SER A 129 -13.59 -14.23 16.40
C SER A 129 -12.17 -13.74 16.56
N THR A 130 -11.36 -14.54 17.27
CA THR A 130 -9.90 -14.36 17.30
C THR A 130 -9.32 -15.10 16.10
N LEU A 131 -8.71 -14.38 15.17
CA LEU A 131 -8.02 -14.92 14.00
C LEU A 131 -6.53 -15.04 14.31
N SER A 132 -5.99 -16.25 14.30
CA SER A 132 -4.71 -16.57 14.92
C SER A 132 -3.63 -17.06 13.97
N ASP A 133 -3.86 -17.13 12.67
CA ASP A 133 -2.94 -17.77 11.74
C ASP A 133 -3.05 -17.14 10.35
N MET A 134 -2.24 -16.10 10.11
CA MET A 134 -2.28 -15.40 8.82
C MET A 134 -1.41 -16.10 7.77
N PHE A 135 -0.24 -16.58 8.17
CA PHE A 135 0.72 -17.27 7.30
C PHE A 135 1.79 -17.99 8.10
N ASP A 136 2.41 -19.03 7.51
CA ASP A 136 3.55 -19.77 8.05
C ASP A 136 4.91 -19.21 7.64
N GLY A 137 4.93 -18.24 6.71
CA GLY A 137 6.14 -17.56 6.27
C GLY A 137 5.85 -16.61 5.11
N TYR A 138 6.07 -15.34 5.30
CA TYR A 138 5.71 -14.34 4.30
C TYR A 138 6.89 -13.43 3.96
N ASN A 139 7.04 -13.17 2.66
CA ASN A 139 8.06 -12.31 2.09
C ASN A 139 9.51 -12.81 2.28
N ALA A 140 9.73 -14.12 2.07
CA ALA A 140 11.08 -14.64 1.94
C ALA A 140 11.71 -14.11 0.64
N LEU A 141 12.93 -13.55 0.73
CA LEU A 141 13.61 -12.89 -0.37
C LEU A 141 14.74 -13.76 -0.94
N CYS A 142 14.74 -13.95 -2.24
CA CYS A 142 15.92 -14.43 -2.96
C CYS A 142 16.19 -13.63 -4.25
N VAL A 143 17.39 -13.80 -4.78
CA VAL A 143 17.91 -13.15 -5.98
C VAL A 143 18.40 -14.20 -6.95
N SER A 144 18.03 -14.09 -8.21
CA SER A 144 18.61 -14.85 -9.31
C SER A 144 19.44 -13.95 -10.21
N LEU A 145 20.72 -14.26 -10.36
CA LEU A 145 21.62 -13.59 -11.31
C LEU A 145 21.56 -14.21 -12.72
N THR A 146 20.79 -15.28 -12.89
CA THR A 146 20.56 -15.97 -14.18
C THR A 146 19.18 -15.67 -14.75
N ASN A 147 18.47 -14.66 -14.21
CA ASN A 147 17.11 -14.26 -14.61
C ASN A 147 16.05 -15.36 -14.48
N SER A 148 16.27 -16.35 -13.61
CA SER A 148 15.23 -17.32 -13.26
C SER A 148 14.11 -16.65 -12.49
N THR A 149 12.85 -16.97 -12.81
CA THR A 149 11.64 -16.34 -12.27
C THR A 149 10.78 -17.29 -11.43
N GLY A 150 11.19 -18.55 -11.27
CA GLY A 150 10.46 -19.55 -10.47
C GLY A 150 10.57 -19.30 -8.95
N PRO A 151 9.92 -20.15 -8.14
CA PRO A 151 9.96 -20.02 -6.68
C PRO A 151 11.38 -20.17 -6.15
N CYS A 152 11.68 -19.45 -5.09
CA CYS A 152 12.96 -19.60 -4.38
C CYS A 152 13.14 -21.05 -3.91
N SER A 153 14.24 -21.67 -4.28
CA SER A 153 14.56 -23.03 -3.88
C SER A 153 16.01 -23.14 -3.44
N THR A 154 16.24 -23.74 -2.27
CA THR A 154 17.58 -24.01 -1.74
C THR A 154 18.33 -25.07 -2.57
N PHE A 155 17.61 -25.87 -3.35
CA PHE A 155 18.17 -26.90 -4.22
C PHE A 155 18.53 -26.39 -5.62
N ASN A 156 18.13 -25.16 -5.96
CA ASN A 156 18.43 -24.55 -7.24
C ASN A 156 19.58 -23.56 -7.11
N PRO A 157 20.77 -23.83 -7.68
CA PRO A 157 21.97 -22.99 -7.56
C PRO A 157 21.81 -21.61 -8.25
N ASN A 158 20.76 -21.42 -9.04
CA ASN A 158 20.46 -20.12 -9.67
C ASN A 158 19.91 -19.08 -8.69
N PHE A 159 19.54 -19.48 -7.46
CA PHE A 159 18.99 -18.60 -6.45
C PHE A 159 19.93 -18.42 -5.27
N ALA A 160 20.12 -17.17 -4.87
CA ALA A 160 20.80 -16.81 -3.64
C ALA A 160 19.81 -16.17 -2.69
N PHE A 161 19.60 -16.77 -1.55
CA PHE A 161 18.71 -16.25 -0.52
C PHE A 161 19.38 -15.10 0.24
N TYR A 162 18.60 -14.10 0.55
CA TYR A 162 18.93 -13.14 1.58
C TYR A 162 18.89 -13.86 2.93
N ASN A 163 20.00 -13.97 3.62
CA ASN A 163 20.14 -14.65 4.93
C ASN A 163 20.06 -16.20 4.93
N GLN A 164 20.51 -16.85 3.87
CA GLN A 164 20.73 -18.28 3.93
C GLN A 164 22.06 -18.62 4.64
N ASN A 165 22.10 -19.71 5.41
CA ASN A 165 23.33 -20.26 5.96
C ASN A 165 24.34 -20.60 4.85
N GLY A 166 25.60 -20.29 5.08
CA GLY A 166 26.71 -20.57 4.16
C GLY A 166 27.84 -19.53 4.31
N PRO A 167 28.94 -19.65 3.56
CA PRO A 167 30.06 -18.71 3.65
C PRO A 167 29.69 -17.26 3.26
N ALA A 168 28.48 -17.05 2.76
CA ALA A 168 27.91 -15.73 2.47
C ALA A 168 26.69 -15.41 3.34
N ALA A 169 26.54 -16.03 4.51
CA ALA A 169 25.48 -15.71 5.45
C ALA A 169 25.55 -14.23 5.89
N VAL A 170 24.41 -13.62 6.16
CA VAL A 170 24.37 -12.32 6.83
C VAL A 170 25.00 -12.45 8.21
N ASP A 171 25.81 -11.48 8.58
CA ASP A 171 26.40 -11.42 9.91
C ASP A 171 25.29 -11.19 10.97
N THR A 172 24.99 -12.21 11.74
CA THR A 172 24.02 -12.16 12.83
C THR A 172 24.53 -11.54 14.10
N SER A 173 25.83 -11.31 14.20
CA SER A 173 26.37 -10.50 15.29
C SER A 173 25.92 -9.03 15.19
N VAL A 174 25.40 -8.61 14.02
CA VAL A 174 24.83 -7.29 13.81
C VAL A 174 23.30 -7.36 14.03
N PRO A 175 22.78 -6.85 15.15
CA PRO A 175 21.35 -6.82 15.38
C PRO A 175 20.63 -5.88 14.39
N PRO A 176 19.33 -6.11 14.11
CA PRO A 176 18.52 -5.16 13.36
C PRO A 176 18.52 -3.77 14.03
N VAL A 177 18.68 -2.72 13.24
CA VAL A 177 18.71 -1.34 13.73
C VAL A 177 17.29 -0.76 13.69
N PRO A 178 16.75 -0.30 14.84
CA PRO A 178 15.44 0.32 14.88
C PRO A 178 15.45 1.74 14.31
N GLU A 179 14.39 2.09 13.59
CA GLU A 179 14.10 3.44 13.08
C GLU A 179 12.65 3.82 13.38
N CYS A 180 12.29 5.06 13.11
CA CYS A 180 10.88 5.49 13.12
C CYS A 180 10.16 5.11 14.42
N THR A 181 10.70 5.55 15.56
CA THR A 181 10.18 5.23 16.92
C THR A 181 9.99 3.72 17.16
N ASN A 182 10.95 2.90 16.70
CA ASN A 182 10.94 1.43 16.80
C ASN A 182 9.79 0.75 16.04
N ARG A 183 9.31 1.37 14.96
CA ARG A 183 8.28 0.79 14.10
C ARG A 183 8.84 0.23 12.79
N GLN A 184 10.06 0.63 12.44
CA GLN A 184 10.84 0.14 11.30
C GLN A 184 12.15 -0.45 11.79
N TYR A 185 12.57 -1.53 11.16
CA TYR A 185 13.84 -2.20 11.47
C TYR A 185 14.64 -2.41 10.20
N ILE A 186 15.92 -2.00 10.24
CA ILE A 186 16.90 -2.27 9.20
C ILE A 186 17.57 -3.59 9.52
N LEU A 187 17.49 -4.53 8.60
CA LEU A 187 18.22 -5.78 8.69
C LEU A 187 19.61 -5.65 8.04
N PRO A 188 20.61 -6.42 8.50
CA PRO A 188 21.97 -6.35 7.98
C PRO A 188 22.05 -6.55 6.48
N ALA A 189 22.96 -5.83 5.81
CA ALA A 189 23.20 -6.00 4.39
C ALA A 189 23.92 -7.32 4.09
N LYS A 190 23.61 -7.91 2.91
CA LYS A 190 24.27 -9.09 2.36
C LYS A 190 24.78 -8.80 0.96
N THR A 191 25.97 -9.26 0.63
CA THR A 191 26.47 -9.21 -0.75
C THR A 191 26.05 -10.46 -1.51
N ILE A 192 25.41 -10.29 -2.66
CA ILE A 192 25.01 -11.35 -3.58
C ILE A 192 25.47 -10.97 -4.99
N GLY A 193 26.51 -11.61 -5.51
CA GLY A 193 26.94 -11.45 -6.91
C GLY A 193 27.23 -9.98 -7.31
N GLY A 194 27.85 -9.19 -6.42
CA GLY A 194 28.13 -7.78 -6.67
C GLY A 194 26.97 -6.83 -6.32
N LEU A 195 25.86 -7.35 -5.82
CA LEU A 195 24.77 -6.55 -5.24
C LEU A 195 24.94 -6.47 -3.73
N SER A 196 24.84 -5.28 -3.16
CA SER A 196 24.54 -5.11 -1.74
C SER A 196 23.02 -5.18 -1.57
N VAL A 197 22.54 -6.19 -0.87
CA VAL A 197 21.11 -6.43 -0.61
C VAL A 197 20.83 -6.13 0.85
N ARG A 198 19.87 -5.25 1.13
CA ARG A 198 19.42 -4.86 2.47
C ARG A 198 17.90 -4.85 2.53
N ARG A 199 17.35 -5.05 3.72
CA ARG A 199 15.90 -5.00 3.94
C ARG A 199 15.55 -4.04 5.06
N LYS A 200 14.38 -3.40 4.92
CA LYS A 200 13.67 -2.74 6.02
C LYS A 200 12.28 -3.35 6.16
N VAL A 201 11.85 -3.53 7.40
CA VAL A 201 10.49 -4.02 7.71
C VAL A 201 9.81 -2.99 8.60
N TYR A 202 8.59 -2.61 8.26
CA TYR A 202 7.82 -1.57 8.93
C TYR A 202 6.39 -2.02 9.20
N VAL A 203 5.88 -1.71 10.41
CA VAL A 203 4.46 -1.91 10.79
C VAL A 203 3.96 -0.63 11.47
N PRO A 204 2.98 0.08 10.90
CA PRO A 204 2.44 1.32 11.45
C PRO A 204 1.61 1.11 12.72
N THR A 205 1.44 2.17 13.52
CA THR A 205 0.52 2.21 14.66
C THR A 205 -0.85 2.83 14.31
N ASN A 206 -0.95 3.48 13.16
CA ASN A 206 -2.12 4.23 12.70
C ASN A 206 -2.73 3.67 11.42
N ASP A 207 -2.21 2.55 10.92
CA ASP A 207 -2.74 1.84 9.75
C ASP A 207 -2.53 0.32 9.90
N ARG A 208 -3.08 -0.49 8.98
CA ARG A 208 -3.20 -1.95 9.09
C ARG A 208 -2.43 -2.66 8.00
N TYR A 209 -1.09 -2.67 8.09
CA TYR A 209 -0.24 -3.38 7.15
C TYR A 209 1.15 -3.68 7.73
N ILE A 210 1.85 -4.57 7.08
CA ILE A 210 3.30 -4.75 7.17
C ILE A 210 3.92 -4.42 5.81
N ARG A 211 5.06 -3.72 5.82
CA ARG A 211 5.82 -3.36 4.62
C ARG A 211 7.23 -3.91 4.67
N TRP A 212 7.68 -4.47 3.56
CA TRP A 212 9.07 -4.81 3.30
C TRP A 212 9.62 -3.89 2.21
N MET A 213 10.75 -3.25 2.47
CA MET A 213 11.54 -2.54 1.48
C MET A 213 12.81 -3.33 1.22
N ASN A 214 13.00 -3.77 0.00
CA ASN A 214 14.14 -4.56 -0.44
C ASN A 214 15.06 -3.67 -1.28
N PHE A 215 16.23 -3.33 -0.75
CA PHE A 215 17.21 -2.43 -1.35
C PHE A 215 18.26 -3.25 -2.09
N PHE A 216 18.52 -2.88 -3.33
CA PHE A 216 19.54 -3.49 -4.17
C PHE A 216 20.48 -2.39 -4.68
N THR A 217 21.75 -2.43 -4.29
CA THR A 217 22.78 -1.50 -4.74
C THR A 217 23.82 -2.26 -5.54
N ASN A 218 24.08 -1.81 -6.77
CA ASN A 218 25.17 -2.35 -7.57
C ASN A 218 26.51 -1.81 -7.06
N THR A 219 27.35 -2.69 -6.47
CA THR A 219 28.65 -2.32 -5.93
C THR A 219 29.80 -2.53 -6.92
N THR A 220 29.49 -2.89 -8.17
CA THR A 220 30.51 -3.15 -9.22
C THR A 220 30.63 -1.98 -10.19
N GLY A 221 31.64 -2.05 -11.06
CA GLY A 221 31.87 -1.05 -12.12
C GLY A 221 31.09 -1.31 -13.42
N ALA A 222 30.24 -2.36 -13.48
CA ALA A 222 29.45 -2.70 -14.67
C ALA A 222 27.96 -2.83 -14.31
N PRO A 223 27.03 -2.64 -15.26
CA PRO A 223 25.61 -2.86 -15.02
C PRO A 223 25.34 -4.31 -14.61
N ILE A 224 24.40 -4.50 -13.68
CA ILE A 224 23.92 -5.84 -13.24
C ILE A 224 22.42 -5.93 -13.52
N THR A 225 22.01 -7.01 -14.21
CA THR A 225 20.61 -7.41 -14.35
C THR A 225 20.37 -8.66 -13.54
N PHE A 226 19.29 -8.69 -12.79
CA PHE A 226 18.93 -9.80 -11.90
C PHE A 226 17.41 -9.87 -11.73
N THR A 227 16.93 -10.99 -11.22
CA THR A 227 15.55 -11.15 -10.79
C THR A 227 15.49 -11.24 -9.27
N MET A 228 14.68 -10.35 -8.67
CA MET A 228 14.26 -10.48 -7.28
C MET A 228 13.00 -11.33 -7.21
N ILE A 229 12.95 -12.29 -6.30
CA ILE A 229 11.79 -13.14 -6.07
C ILE A 229 11.37 -13.04 -4.60
N THR A 230 10.06 -12.94 -4.39
CA THR A 230 9.42 -13.07 -3.08
C THR A 230 8.66 -14.39 -3.04
N SER A 231 8.99 -15.25 -2.11
CA SER A 231 8.30 -16.53 -1.86
C SER A 231 7.58 -16.49 -0.53
N ASN A 232 6.41 -17.10 -0.48
CA ASN A 232 5.54 -17.10 0.67
C ASN A 232 5.04 -18.51 0.99
N ASN A 233 4.57 -18.72 2.21
CA ASN A 233 3.80 -19.87 2.65
C ASN A 233 2.65 -19.34 3.50
N LEU A 234 1.42 -19.53 3.03
CA LEU A 234 0.22 -19.02 3.70
C LEU A 234 -0.32 -20.00 4.77
N GLY A 235 0.25 -21.20 4.86
CA GLY A 235 -0.18 -22.21 5.83
C GLY A 235 -1.57 -22.80 5.58
N SER A 236 -2.21 -22.44 4.46
CA SER A 236 -3.59 -22.83 4.15
C SER A 236 -3.71 -24.04 3.23
N ASP A 237 -2.58 -24.56 2.73
CA ASP A 237 -2.51 -25.72 1.82
C ASP A 237 -3.53 -25.62 0.66
N ALA A 238 -4.18 -26.74 0.34
CA ALA A 238 -5.23 -26.82 -0.67
C ALA A 238 -6.50 -25.99 -0.36
N ASN A 239 -6.58 -25.35 0.82
CA ASN A 239 -7.71 -24.47 1.20
C ASN A 239 -7.51 -23.02 0.84
N THR A 240 -6.35 -22.64 0.34
CA THR A 240 -6.09 -21.28 -0.18
C THR A 240 -7.10 -20.92 -1.27
N ARG A 241 -7.71 -19.74 -1.14
CA ARG A 241 -8.62 -19.18 -2.15
C ARG A 241 -8.28 -17.73 -2.41
N VAL A 242 -8.07 -17.41 -3.67
CA VAL A 242 -8.07 -16.04 -4.16
C VAL A 242 -9.52 -15.55 -4.17
N VAL A 243 -9.74 -14.35 -3.63
CA VAL A 243 -11.09 -13.76 -3.52
C VAL A 243 -11.34 -12.78 -4.64
N THR A 244 -10.43 -11.82 -4.80
CA THR A 244 -10.49 -10.79 -5.83
C THR A 244 -9.10 -10.18 -6.04
N THR A 245 -8.90 -9.61 -7.21
CA THR A 245 -7.70 -8.89 -7.61
C THR A 245 -8.03 -7.42 -7.90
N SER A 246 -7.04 -6.64 -8.24
CA SER A 246 -7.23 -5.24 -8.65
C SER A 246 -7.98 -5.10 -9.97
N SER A 247 -7.99 -6.12 -10.83
CA SER A 247 -8.80 -6.17 -12.05
C SER A 247 -10.26 -6.54 -11.81
N GLY A 248 -10.62 -6.93 -10.57
CA GLY A 248 -12.01 -7.25 -10.15
C GLY A 248 -12.39 -8.72 -10.32
N ASP A 249 -11.48 -9.58 -10.74
CA ASP A 249 -11.67 -11.02 -10.86
C ASP A 249 -10.92 -11.79 -9.74
N ALA A 250 -10.85 -13.11 -9.84
CA ALA A 250 -10.13 -13.98 -8.91
C ALA A 250 -8.94 -14.71 -9.55
N THR A 251 -8.44 -14.20 -10.68
CA THR A 251 -7.29 -14.74 -11.40
C THR A 251 -6.11 -13.78 -11.27
N VAL A 252 -5.10 -14.14 -10.50
CA VAL A 252 -3.96 -13.27 -10.29
C VAL A 252 -3.03 -13.30 -11.51
N THR A 253 -2.72 -12.11 -12.04
CA THR A 253 -1.85 -11.90 -13.19
C THR A 253 -0.77 -10.87 -12.88
N THR A 254 0.23 -10.74 -13.76
CA THR A 254 1.26 -9.70 -13.63
C THR A 254 0.74 -8.28 -13.83
N GLY A 255 -0.46 -8.11 -14.37
CA GLY A 255 -1.14 -6.82 -14.50
C GLY A 255 -1.84 -6.37 -13.22
N ASP A 256 -2.02 -7.27 -12.25
CA ASP A 256 -2.67 -6.92 -11.00
C ASP A 256 -1.75 -6.14 -10.07
N LEU A 257 -2.33 -5.15 -9.39
CA LEU A 257 -1.64 -4.34 -8.39
C LEU A 257 -1.61 -5.06 -7.05
N TRP A 258 -2.70 -5.77 -6.77
CA TRP A 258 -2.91 -6.52 -5.53
C TRP A 258 -3.87 -7.69 -5.75
N ALA A 259 -3.84 -8.65 -4.83
CA ALA A 259 -4.82 -9.73 -4.72
C ALA A 259 -5.22 -9.93 -3.26
N THR A 260 -6.36 -10.55 -3.04
CA THR A 260 -6.77 -10.99 -1.71
C THR A 260 -7.00 -12.49 -1.64
N SER A 261 -6.68 -13.07 -0.50
CA SER A 261 -6.85 -14.50 -0.25
C SER A 261 -7.37 -14.79 1.17
N PHE A 262 -7.80 -16.03 1.37
CA PHE A 262 -8.14 -16.57 2.69
C PHE A 262 -8.15 -18.09 2.66
N GLN A 263 -8.15 -18.70 3.84
CA GLN A 263 -8.43 -20.14 3.97
C GLN A 263 -9.93 -20.41 3.86
N ASN A 264 -10.32 -21.33 3.01
CA ASN A 264 -11.71 -21.75 2.81
C ASN A 264 -11.94 -23.16 3.37
N TYR A 265 -12.09 -23.26 4.67
CA TYR A 265 -12.55 -24.49 5.29
C TYR A 265 -14.08 -24.57 5.20
N ALA A 266 -14.60 -25.62 4.56
CA ALA A 266 -16.04 -25.80 4.38
C ALA A 266 -16.78 -25.89 5.72
N GLY A 267 -17.80 -25.05 5.92
CA GLY A 267 -18.73 -25.12 7.05
C GLY A 267 -18.21 -24.65 8.42
N SER A 268 -17.03 -24.04 8.48
CA SER A 268 -16.46 -23.47 9.71
C SER A 268 -16.04 -22.02 9.53
N ILE A 269 -15.82 -21.32 10.63
CA ILE A 269 -15.15 -20.03 10.63
C ILE A 269 -13.68 -20.31 10.32
N SER A 270 -13.13 -19.64 9.31
CA SER A 270 -11.69 -19.66 9.10
C SER A 270 -11.01 -19.00 10.30
N THR A 271 -10.00 -19.65 10.86
CA THR A 271 -9.20 -19.13 11.97
C THR A 271 -8.14 -18.14 11.51
N ASP A 272 -7.96 -17.98 10.18
CA ASP A 272 -6.95 -17.13 9.61
C ASP A 272 -7.52 -15.79 9.16
N PRO A 273 -6.76 -14.70 9.27
CA PRO A 273 -7.11 -13.42 8.69
C PRO A 273 -7.30 -13.51 7.17
N ARG A 274 -8.10 -12.59 6.62
CA ARG A 274 -8.19 -12.38 5.17
C ARG A 274 -7.03 -11.51 4.77
N ILE A 275 -6.22 -12.01 3.84
CA ILE A 275 -4.96 -11.38 3.47
C ILE A 275 -5.15 -10.51 2.24
N GLY A 276 -4.65 -9.27 2.30
CA GLY A 276 -4.37 -8.47 1.12
C GLY A 276 -2.87 -8.54 0.81
N HIS A 277 -2.54 -8.91 -0.42
CA HIS A 277 -1.19 -8.96 -0.95
C HIS A 277 -1.01 -7.82 -1.93
N VAL A 278 -0.04 -6.93 -1.72
CA VAL A 278 0.18 -5.79 -2.61
C VAL A 278 1.55 -5.90 -3.26
N PHE A 279 1.55 -5.99 -4.58
CA PHE A 279 2.72 -6.28 -5.39
C PHE A 279 3.36 -5.03 -5.96
N GLN A 280 2.53 -4.10 -6.46
CA GLN A 280 2.96 -2.92 -7.21
C GLN A 280 1.89 -1.84 -7.20
N GLY A 281 2.29 -0.62 -7.58
CA GLY A 281 1.38 0.49 -7.86
C GLY A 281 1.06 0.61 -9.34
N SER A 282 0.07 1.43 -9.68
CA SER A 282 -0.23 1.75 -11.08
C SER A 282 0.95 2.45 -11.73
N GLY A 283 1.28 2.08 -12.99
CA GLY A 283 2.38 2.68 -13.73
C GLY A 283 3.77 2.40 -13.15
N ALA A 284 3.95 1.33 -12.38
CA ALA A 284 5.21 0.95 -11.76
C ALA A 284 6.36 0.88 -12.79
N PRO A 285 7.49 1.61 -12.58
CA PRO A 285 8.65 1.54 -13.49
C PRO A 285 9.31 0.15 -13.54
N THR A 286 9.18 -0.62 -12.47
CA THR A 286 9.63 -2.03 -12.39
C THR A 286 8.42 -2.87 -11.98
N PRO A 287 7.57 -3.28 -12.93
CA PRO A 287 6.38 -4.07 -12.63
C PRO A 287 6.75 -5.53 -12.32
N VAL A 288 5.79 -6.24 -11.73
CA VAL A 288 5.87 -7.71 -11.60
C VAL A 288 6.06 -8.33 -12.96
N ASN A 289 7.09 -9.16 -13.12
CA ASN A 289 7.38 -9.85 -14.37
C ASN A 289 6.95 -11.33 -14.38
N ASN A 290 6.73 -11.92 -13.21
CA ASN A 290 6.17 -13.26 -13.07
C ASN A 290 5.45 -13.38 -11.73
N ILE A 291 4.33 -14.10 -11.72
CA ILE A 291 3.56 -14.39 -10.52
C ILE A 291 2.92 -15.77 -10.62
N ASN A 292 2.96 -16.53 -9.55
CA ASN A 292 2.19 -17.76 -9.38
C ASN A 292 1.38 -17.64 -8.09
N PHE A 293 0.09 -17.47 -8.24
CA PHE A 293 -0.84 -17.41 -7.12
C PHE A 293 -2.18 -18.00 -7.56
N VAL A 294 -2.39 -19.25 -7.27
CA VAL A 294 -3.56 -20.00 -7.72
C VAL A 294 -4.32 -20.61 -6.54
N ASN A 295 -5.60 -20.88 -6.77
CA ASN A 295 -6.42 -21.57 -5.79
C ASN A 295 -5.87 -22.96 -5.49
N GLY A 296 -5.78 -23.30 -4.21
CA GLY A 296 -5.31 -24.61 -3.75
C GLY A 296 -3.78 -24.71 -3.59
N ASP A 297 -3.06 -23.61 -3.82
CA ASP A 297 -1.63 -23.50 -3.57
C ASP A 297 -1.40 -22.39 -2.54
N ASP A 298 -0.79 -22.71 -1.43
CA ASP A 298 -0.48 -21.78 -0.33
C ASP A 298 0.94 -21.22 -0.41
N ASN A 299 1.66 -21.50 -1.49
CA ASN A 299 3.03 -21.03 -1.71
C ASN A 299 3.12 -20.02 -2.86
N PRO A 300 2.37 -18.90 -2.82
CA PRO A 300 2.44 -17.91 -3.88
C PRO A 300 3.82 -17.25 -3.93
N TYR A 301 4.28 -16.97 -5.14
CA TYR A 301 5.50 -16.19 -5.36
C TYR A 301 5.32 -15.20 -6.51
N TRP A 302 6.10 -14.14 -6.48
CA TRP A 302 6.19 -13.17 -7.56
C TRP A 302 7.59 -12.61 -7.68
N SER A 303 7.91 -12.08 -8.85
CA SER A 303 9.26 -11.61 -9.15
C SER A 303 9.29 -10.29 -9.93
N TYR A 304 10.45 -9.65 -9.89
CA TYR A 304 10.75 -8.39 -10.57
C TYR A 304 12.09 -8.51 -11.28
N SER A 305 12.15 -8.11 -12.56
CA SER A 305 13.41 -8.00 -13.29
C SER A 305 13.99 -6.60 -13.11
N ILE A 306 15.22 -6.51 -12.63
CA ILE A 306 15.84 -5.25 -12.21
C ILE A 306 17.20 -5.13 -12.88
N THR A 307 17.46 -3.98 -13.51
CA THR A 307 18.79 -3.60 -14.00
C THR A 307 19.29 -2.38 -13.23
N LEU A 308 20.53 -2.45 -12.75
CA LEU A 308 21.20 -1.39 -12.01
C LEU A 308 22.48 -0.97 -12.73
N ALA A 309 22.64 0.32 -12.97
CA ALA A 309 23.93 0.90 -13.34
C ALA A 309 24.94 0.81 -12.17
N PRO A 310 26.24 0.97 -12.41
CA PRO A 310 27.24 1.05 -11.35
C PRO A 310 26.88 2.10 -10.29
N GLY A 311 26.90 1.72 -9.01
CA GLY A 311 26.56 2.56 -7.88
C GLY A 311 25.07 2.85 -7.71
N GLN A 312 24.21 2.43 -8.62
CA GLN A 312 22.76 2.67 -8.52
C GLN A 312 22.11 1.79 -7.46
N THR A 313 21.17 2.40 -6.74
CA THR A 313 20.24 1.70 -5.85
C THR A 313 18.82 1.72 -6.41
N LYS A 314 18.10 0.62 -6.29
CA LYS A 314 16.64 0.53 -6.49
C LYS A 314 16.01 -0.22 -5.32
N VAL A 315 14.77 0.14 -5.03
CA VAL A 315 13.98 -0.45 -3.95
C VAL A 315 12.72 -1.09 -4.52
N ILE A 316 12.45 -2.32 -4.10
CA ILE A 316 11.16 -2.98 -4.30
C ILE A 316 10.44 -3.03 -2.96
N ALA A 317 9.28 -2.41 -2.89
CA ALA A 317 8.40 -2.45 -1.73
C ALA A 317 7.31 -3.50 -1.90
N ASN A 318 7.07 -4.33 -0.88
CA ASN A 318 5.96 -5.26 -0.83
C ASN A 318 5.17 -5.03 0.44
N TYR A 319 3.86 -5.28 0.40
CA TYR A 319 2.98 -5.10 1.54
C TYR A 319 2.05 -6.29 1.71
N ALA A 320 1.68 -6.54 2.97
CA ALA A 320 0.59 -7.44 3.33
C ALA A 320 -0.29 -6.79 4.39
N THR A 321 -1.58 -7.10 4.36
CA THR A 321 -2.54 -6.70 5.38
C THR A 321 -3.39 -7.89 5.78
N GLY A 322 -3.64 -8.07 7.07
CA GLY A 322 -4.54 -9.09 7.60
C GLY A 322 -5.81 -8.45 8.14
N GLN A 323 -6.96 -8.89 7.66
CA GLN A 323 -8.25 -8.31 8.00
C GLN A 323 -9.26 -9.38 8.45
N GLY A 324 -10.31 -8.97 9.15
CA GLY A 324 -11.39 -9.86 9.55
C GLY A 324 -12.34 -10.24 8.42
N THR A 325 -12.45 -9.37 7.40
CA THR A 325 -13.39 -9.57 6.28
C THR A 325 -12.70 -9.43 4.94
N LYS A 326 -13.23 -10.09 3.93
CA LYS A 326 -12.74 -10.04 2.54
C LYS A 326 -12.80 -8.63 1.96
N ALA A 327 -13.92 -7.93 2.21
CA ALA A 327 -14.09 -6.55 1.75
C ALA A 327 -13.05 -5.60 2.38
N ALA A 328 -12.77 -5.74 3.68
CA ALA A 328 -11.75 -4.94 4.35
C ALA A 328 -10.34 -5.23 3.81
N ALA A 329 -10.03 -6.50 3.49
CA ALA A 329 -8.75 -6.87 2.90
C ALA A 329 -8.57 -6.24 1.51
N ALA A 330 -9.61 -6.29 0.66
CA ALA A 330 -9.58 -5.66 -0.66
C ALA A 330 -9.46 -4.13 -0.58
N ALA A 331 -10.25 -3.49 0.27
CA ALA A 331 -10.19 -2.04 0.46
C ALA A 331 -8.81 -1.57 0.95
N GLN A 332 -8.23 -2.28 1.92
CA GLN A 332 -6.90 -1.95 2.44
C GLN A 332 -5.79 -2.19 1.39
N ALA A 333 -5.88 -3.31 0.65
CA ALA A 333 -4.92 -3.59 -0.42
C ALA A 333 -4.97 -2.51 -1.52
N ALA A 334 -6.17 -2.08 -1.92
CA ALA A 334 -6.34 -1.00 -2.89
C ALA A 334 -5.78 0.34 -2.38
N ALA A 335 -6.04 0.69 -1.11
CA ALA A 335 -5.50 1.90 -0.50
C ALA A 335 -3.96 1.91 -0.45
N ILE A 336 -3.35 0.75 -0.13
CA ILE A 336 -1.89 0.61 -0.13
C ILE A 336 -1.33 0.70 -1.56
N ALA A 337 -1.98 0.06 -2.55
CA ALA A 337 -1.53 0.06 -3.95
C ALA A 337 -1.57 1.45 -4.60
N ALA A 338 -2.44 2.34 -4.12
CA ALA A 338 -2.44 3.75 -4.51
C ALA A 338 -1.18 4.52 -4.05
N PHE A 339 -0.38 3.92 -3.17
CA PHE A 339 0.90 4.42 -2.69
C PHE A 339 0.85 5.87 -2.16
N GLY A 340 -0.23 6.19 -1.44
CA GLY A 340 -0.41 7.48 -0.80
C GLY A 340 0.44 7.65 0.49
N PRO A 341 0.31 8.79 1.19
CA PRO A 341 1.13 9.13 2.36
C PRO A 341 1.13 8.05 3.46
N SER A 342 0.03 7.33 3.64
CA SER A 342 -0.04 6.23 4.61
C SER A 342 0.93 5.10 4.25
N ALA A 343 0.95 4.65 3.00
CA ALA A 343 1.86 3.59 2.53
C ALA A 343 3.33 4.02 2.54
N GLN A 344 3.60 5.32 2.46
CA GLN A 344 4.94 5.92 2.43
C GLN A 344 5.51 6.25 3.82
N GLN A 345 4.74 6.06 4.89
CA GLN A 345 5.19 6.39 6.25
C GLN A 345 6.56 5.80 6.56
N CYS A 346 7.41 6.57 7.23
CA CYS A 346 8.78 6.17 7.59
C CYS A 346 9.70 5.86 6.40
N MET A 347 9.40 6.36 5.21
CA MET A 347 10.35 6.44 4.09
C MET A 347 10.98 7.82 4.05
N SER A 348 12.28 7.88 3.85
CA SER A 348 12.98 9.13 3.51
C SER A 348 12.68 9.54 2.06
N ALA A 349 12.93 10.80 1.72
CA ALA A 349 12.80 11.28 0.34
C ALA A 349 13.69 10.49 -0.65
N THR A 350 14.90 10.10 -0.22
CA THR A 350 15.80 9.27 -1.03
C THR A 350 15.21 7.89 -1.28
N GLU A 351 14.67 7.24 -0.25
CA GLU A 351 14.05 5.93 -0.37
C GLU A 351 12.82 5.96 -1.28
N LEU A 352 12.00 7.02 -1.17
CA LEU A 352 10.84 7.22 -2.06
C LEU A 352 11.27 7.34 -3.52
N ALA A 353 12.37 8.06 -3.79
CA ALA A 353 12.92 8.21 -5.15
C ALA A 353 13.52 6.90 -5.69
N GLU A 354 13.97 5.99 -4.82
CA GLU A 354 14.56 4.70 -5.19
C GLU A 354 13.51 3.58 -5.36
N VAL A 355 12.28 3.76 -4.84
CA VAL A 355 11.18 2.79 -5.04
C VAL A 355 10.79 2.75 -6.52
N THR A 356 10.79 1.55 -7.11
CA THR A 356 10.55 1.40 -8.56
C THR A 356 9.37 0.50 -8.91
N ASN A 357 8.79 -0.22 -7.96
CA ASN A 357 7.56 -0.98 -8.19
C ASN A 357 6.28 -0.24 -7.75
N PHE A 358 6.43 1.00 -7.33
CA PHE A 358 5.33 1.96 -7.14
C PHE A 358 5.74 3.29 -7.77
N THR A 359 4.76 4.00 -8.25
CA THR A 359 4.89 5.43 -8.56
C THR A 359 4.26 6.16 -7.39
N ALA A 360 5.02 7.03 -6.75
CA ALA A 360 4.42 7.90 -5.73
C ALA A 360 3.30 8.67 -6.43
N GLY A 361 2.09 8.44 -5.99
CA GLY A 361 0.95 9.13 -6.57
C GLY A 361 1.20 10.63 -6.43
N SER A 362 1.16 11.34 -7.56
CA SER A 362 1.26 12.79 -7.59
C SER A 362 -0.12 13.41 -7.47
N ALA A 363 -0.20 14.51 -6.74
CA ALA A 363 -1.26 15.47 -6.92
C ALA A 363 -0.93 16.31 -8.17
N ASP A 364 -1.93 16.93 -8.76
CA ASP A 364 -1.79 17.96 -9.79
C ASP A 364 -2.73 19.09 -9.40
N LEU A 365 -2.20 20.03 -8.62
CA LEU A 365 -2.96 21.13 -8.08
C LEU A 365 -3.03 22.25 -9.10
N THR A 366 -4.22 22.69 -9.41
CA THR A 366 -4.45 23.90 -10.20
C THR A 366 -5.17 24.94 -9.36
N ILE A 367 -4.88 26.20 -9.61
CA ILE A 367 -5.62 27.30 -9.01
C ILE A 367 -6.07 28.27 -10.08
N THR A 368 -7.31 28.76 -9.97
CA THR A 368 -7.80 29.90 -10.74
C THR A 368 -8.25 31.00 -9.79
N LYS A 369 -7.88 32.24 -10.12
CA LYS A 369 -8.26 33.45 -9.39
C LYS A 369 -9.06 34.35 -10.32
N THR A 370 -10.25 34.76 -9.88
CA THR A 370 -11.13 35.66 -10.66
C THR A 370 -11.63 36.78 -9.75
N ALA A 371 -11.68 38.00 -10.28
CA ALA A 371 -12.31 39.13 -9.59
C ALA A 371 -13.80 39.16 -9.89
N ASN A 372 -14.63 39.27 -8.87
CA ASN A 372 -16.09 39.37 -8.98
C ASN A 372 -16.50 40.82 -9.23
N LEU A 373 -16.05 41.37 -10.33
CA LEU A 373 -16.34 42.72 -10.84
C LEU A 373 -17.00 42.64 -12.21
N GLY A 374 -17.58 43.78 -12.65
CA GLY A 374 -18.07 43.90 -14.03
C GLY A 374 -17.00 43.67 -15.09
N LYS A 375 -17.38 43.69 -16.35
CA LYS A 375 -16.41 43.61 -17.47
C LYS A 375 -16.41 44.93 -18.24
N PRO A 376 -15.28 45.66 -18.32
CA PRO A 376 -13.96 45.35 -17.71
C PRO A 376 -14.00 45.42 -16.17
N PRO A 377 -13.11 44.67 -15.46
CA PRO A 377 -13.08 44.66 -14.01
C PRO A 377 -12.51 45.97 -13.48
N VAL A 378 -13.38 46.88 -13.04
CA VAL A 378 -13.02 48.22 -12.53
C VAL A 378 -13.43 48.35 -11.05
N ALA A 379 -12.53 48.84 -10.23
CA ALA A 379 -12.75 49.14 -8.83
C ALA A 379 -12.34 50.60 -8.47
N PHE A 380 -12.89 51.12 -7.40
CA PHE A 380 -12.42 52.37 -6.82
C PHE A 380 -11.40 52.13 -5.71
N GLY A 381 -10.38 52.98 -5.60
CA GLY A 381 -9.40 52.89 -4.51
C GLY A 381 -10.11 52.94 -3.15
N GLY A 382 -9.79 52.00 -2.26
CA GLY A 382 -10.42 51.81 -0.95
C GLY A 382 -11.73 50.99 -0.98
N ALA A 383 -12.33 50.74 -2.17
CA ALA A 383 -13.54 49.95 -2.26
C ALA A 383 -13.25 48.42 -2.09
N PRO A 384 -14.23 47.68 -1.55
CA PRO A 384 -14.06 46.23 -1.42
C PRO A 384 -14.04 45.55 -2.82
N VAL A 385 -13.06 44.68 -3.02
CA VAL A 385 -12.93 43.80 -4.18
C VAL A 385 -12.95 42.37 -3.68
N THR A 386 -13.83 41.58 -4.25
CA THR A 386 -13.94 40.15 -3.91
C THR A 386 -13.36 39.29 -5.02
N TYR A 387 -12.48 38.38 -4.64
CA TYR A 387 -11.91 37.35 -5.54
C TYR A 387 -12.47 35.98 -5.16
N THR A 388 -12.65 35.15 -6.16
CA THR A 388 -12.88 33.71 -6.03
C THR A 388 -11.58 32.99 -6.36
N LEU A 389 -11.07 32.17 -5.43
CA LEU A 389 -9.94 31.28 -5.64
C LEU A 389 -10.48 29.84 -5.71
N ALA A 390 -10.42 29.23 -6.87
CA ALA A 390 -10.86 27.85 -7.06
C ALA A 390 -9.64 26.94 -7.23
N VAL A 391 -9.52 25.96 -6.36
CA VAL A 391 -8.44 24.95 -6.36
C VAL A 391 -8.99 23.61 -6.80
N THR A 392 -8.30 22.93 -7.67
CA THR A 392 -8.63 21.56 -8.12
C THR A 392 -7.39 20.69 -8.02
N ASN A 393 -7.58 19.45 -7.60
CA ASN A 393 -6.57 18.39 -7.67
C ASN A 393 -6.93 17.48 -8.86
N ASN A 394 -6.22 17.61 -9.97
CA ASN A 394 -6.36 16.79 -11.18
C ASN A 394 -5.47 15.53 -11.14
N GLY A 395 -4.66 15.37 -10.08
CA GLY A 395 -3.74 14.26 -9.93
C GLY A 395 -4.43 12.93 -9.60
N ALA A 396 -3.64 11.88 -9.56
CA ALA A 396 -4.13 10.53 -9.29
C ALA A 396 -4.36 10.27 -7.79
N THR A 397 -3.80 11.11 -6.90
CA THR A 397 -3.89 10.92 -5.44
C THR A 397 -4.32 12.20 -4.72
N ALA A 398 -4.86 12.03 -3.51
CA ALA A 398 -5.17 13.16 -2.65
C ALA A 398 -3.91 13.97 -2.31
N ALA A 399 -4.03 15.29 -2.39
CA ALA A 399 -3.00 16.22 -1.94
C ALA A 399 -3.08 16.40 -0.41
N SER A 400 -1.94 16.28 0.26
CA SER A 400 -1.82 16.48 1.72
C SER A 400 -1.23 17.84 2.04
N SER A 401 -1.66 18.44 3.18
CA SER A 401 -1.17 19.73 3.65
C SER A 401 -1.26 20.82 2.57
N VAL A 402 -2.43 20.95 1.94
CA VAL A 402 -2.66 21.94 0.88
C VAL A 402 -2.64 23.36 1.48
N SER A 403 -1.92 24.26 0.83
CA SER A 403 -1.81 25.67 1.23
C SER A 403 -1.97 26.59 0.03
N VAL A 404 -2.88 27.55 0.15
CA VAL A 404 -3.04 28.68 -0.78
C VAL A 404 -2.43 29.90 -0.14
N THR A 405 -1.53 30.58 -0.85
CA THR A 405 -0.94 31.85 -0.44
C THR A 405 -1.28 32.95 -1.41
N ASP A 406 -1.64 34.13 -0.91
CA ASP A 406 -2.05 35.29 -1.68
C ASP A 406 -1.43 36.56 -1.03
N PRO A 407 -0.21 36.95 -1.47
CA PRO A 407 0.36 38.24 -1.09
C PRO A 407 -0.49 39.37 -1.67
N LEU A 408 -1.06 40.20 -0.80
CA LEU A 408 -1.93 41.28 -1.25
C LEU A 408 -1.13 42.37 -1.96
N PRO A 409 -1.71 43.01 -3.00
CA PRO A 409 -1.09 44.16 -3.67
C PRO A 409 -0.74 45.28 -2.67
N ALA A 410 0.36 45.97 -2.89
CA ALA A 410 0.82 47.04 -2.02
C ALA A 410 -0.26 48.11 -1.80
N GLY A 411 -0.49 48.49 -0.55
CA GLY A 411 -1.53 49.44 -0.18
C GLY A 411 -2.95 48.88 -0.05
N SER A 412 -3.17 47.61 -0.39
CA SER A 412 -4.45 46.92 -0.19
C SER A 412 -4.69 46.64 1.29
N GLY A 413 -5.96 46.71 1.72
CA GLY A 413 -6.41 46.29 3.06
C GLY A 413 -7.03 44.89 3.03
N PHE A 414 -6.69 44.03 3.96
CA PHE A 414 -7.38 42.72 4.13
C PHE A 414 -8.75 42.96 4.79
N VAL A 415 -9.80 42.34 4.24
CA VAL A 415 -11.16 42.38 4.79
C VAL A 415 -11.55 41.00 5.33
N SER A 416 -11.56 39.98 4.49
CA SER A 416 -11.90 38.62 4.87
C SER A 416 -11.39 37.58 3.89
N ALA A 417 -11.17 36.34 4.37
CA ALA A 417 -10.95 35.17 3.55
C ALA A 417 -11.68 33.99 4.18
N THR A 418 -12.55 33.31 3.41
CA THR A 418 -13.36 32.19 3.90
C THR A 418 -13.55 31.14 2.79
N GLY A 419 -13.64 29.88 3.18
CA GLY A 419 -13.96 28.75 2.29
C GLY A 419 -14.31 27.50 3.08
N THR A 420 -15.30 26.75 2.65
CA THR A 420 -15.69 25.51 3.34
C THR A 420 -14.54 24.50 3.30
N GLY A 421 -14.12 24.01 4.48
CA GLY A 421 -12.98 23.09 4.61
C GLY A 421 -11.61 23.79 4.64
N TRP A 422 -11.56 25.12 4.47
CA TRP A 422 -10.33 25.91 4.55
C TRP A 422 -10.21 26.61 5.91
N SER A 423 -8.99 26.65 6.44
CA SER A 423 -8.60 27.50 7.58
C SER A 423 -7.76 28.66 7.06
N CYS A 424 -8.31 29.87 7.08
CA CYS A 424 -7.66 31.05 6.51
C CYS A 424 -7.18 32.01 7.59
N GLY A 425 -6.01 32.63 7.36
CA GLY A 425 -5.42 33.69 8.19
C GLY A 425 -4.74 34.74 7.34
N PHE A 426 -4.50 35.94 7.94
CA PHE A 426 -3.78 37.03 7.32
C PHE A 426 -2.63 37.47 8.23
N ALA A 427 -1.43 37.51 7.72
CA ALA A 427 -0.23 37.97 8.42
C ALA A 427 0.81 38.52 7.43
N ALA A 428 1.52 39.56 7.84
CA ALA A 428 2.63 40.17 7.06
C ALA A 428 2.26 40.46 5.58
N GLY A 429 1.05 40.96 5.34
CA GLY A 429 0.60 41.33 3.99
C GLY A 429 0.16 40.12 3.10
N THR A 430 0.16 38.89 3.65
CA THR A 430 -0.19 37.69 2.90
C THR A 430 -1.38 36.98 3.55
N VAL A 431 -2.34 36.57 2.72
CA VAL A 431 -3.41 35.66 3.10
C VAL A 431 -2.90 34.24 2.91
N THR A 432 -3.09 33.38 3.91
CA THR A 432 -2.79 31.95 3.83
C THR A 432 -4.03 31.15 4.20
N CYS A 433 -4.49 30.26 3.32
CA CYS A 433 -5.58 29.33 3.56
C CYS A 433 -5.06 27.89 3.47
N THR A 434 -5.29 27.07 4.50
CA THR A 434 -4.82 25.69 4.57
C THR A 434 -5.97 24.69 4.62
N MET A 435 -5.75 23.51 4.02
CA MET A 435 -6.64 22.36 4.05
C MET A 435 -5.80 21.10 4.31
N PRO A 436 -6.11 20.28 5.33
CA PRO A 436 -5.28 19.11 5.66
C PRO A 436 -5.15 18.11 4.50
N THR A 437 -6.24 17.89 3.76
CA THR A 437 -6.27 16.94 2.63
C THR A 437 -7.29 17.39 1.60
N LEU A 438 -6.89 17.44 0.32
CA LEU A 438 -7.76 17.65 -0.82
C LEU A 438 -7.82 16.36 -1.65
N ALA A 439 -8.97 15.72 -1.67
CA ALA A 439 -9.23 14.57 -2.55
C ALA A 439 -9.05 14.95 -4.03
N VAL A 440 -8.96 13.96 -4.90
CA VAL A 440 -9.02 14.19 -6.36
C VAL A 440 -10.33 14.88 -6.71
N GLY A 441 -10.24 15.95 -7.51
CA GLY A 441 -11.35 16.81 -7.87
C GLY A 441 -11.28 18.22 -7.27
N PRO A 442 -12.35 19.04 -7.42
CA PRO A 442 -12.38 20.42 -6.98
C PRO A 442 -12.59 20.55 -5.47
N ALA A 443 -11.91 21.52 -4.85
CA ALA A 443 -12.22 22.00 -3.51
C ALA A 443 -13.38 23.00 -3.53
N ALA A 444 -14.03 23.21 -2.39
CA ALA A 444 -14.90 24.37 -2.23
C ALA A 444 -14.08 25.66 -2.41
N PRO A 445 -14.57 26.65 -3.18
CA PRO A 445 -13.81 27.85 -3.46
C PRO A 445 -13.56 28.69 -2.21
N ILE A 446 -12.43 29.42 -2.21
CA ILE A 446 -12.12 30.44 -1.22
C ILE A 446 -12.64 31.77 -1.75
N THR A 447 -13.40 32.51 -0.92
CA THR A 447 -13.80 33.88 -1.17
C THR A 447 -12.85 34.80 -0.40
N LEU A 448 -12.05 35.58 -1.13
CA LEU A 448 -11.13 36.58 -0.58
C LEU A 448 -11.66 37.98 -0.89
N THR A 449 -11.86 38.80 0.14
CA THR A 449 -12.24 40.21 0.01
C THR A 449 -11.13 41.08 0.54
N ILE A 450 -10.72 42.07 -0.26
CA ILE A 450 -9.73 43.10 0.10
C ILE A 450 -10.29 44.47 -0.18
N ALA A 451 -9.79 45.51 0.48
CA ALA A 451 -9.95 46.89 0.04
C ALA A 451 -8.92 47.16 -1.07
N ALA A 452 -9.35 47.64 -2.22
CA ALA A 452 -8.45 48.00 -3.32
C ALA A 452 -7.43 49.05 -2.86
N PRO A 453 -6.18 49.02 -3.37
CA PRO A 453 -5.20 50.02 -2.97
C PRO A 453 -5.66 51.43 -3.38
N PRO A 454 -5.45 52.47 -2.57
CA PRO A 454 -5.72 53.81 -2.98
C PRO A 454 -4.76 54.23 -4.08
N VAL A 455 -5.28 54.84 -5.13
CA VAL A 455 -4.49 55.32 -6.28
C VAL A 455 -4.76 56.79 -6.55
N THR A 456 -3.76 57.56 -6.94
CA THR A 456 -3.91 58.99 -7.31
C THR A 456 -4.24 59.13 -8.80
N HIS A 457 -3.93 58.14 -9.62
CA HIS A 457 -4.26 58.02 -11.04
C HIS A 457 -4.74 56.61 -11.30
N SER A 458 -5.61 56.46 -12.26
CA SER A 458 -6.09 55.15 -12.68
C SER A 458 -4.93 54.25 -13.08
N SER A 459 -4.88 53.03 -12.57
CA SER A 459 -3.79 52.07 -12.84
C SER A 459 -4.29 50.63 -12.75
N ASP A 460 -3.57 49.74 -13.40
CA ASP A 460 -3.81 48.29 -13.32
C ASP A 460 -3.12 47.71 -12.10
N VAL A 461 -3.85 46.93 -11.33
CA VAL A 461 -3.38 46.26 -10.14
C VAL A 461 -3.53 44.75 -10.31
N SER A 462 -2.42 44.04 -10.29
CA SER A 462 -2.37 42.58 -10.38
C SER A 462 -2.28 41.93 -8.99
N ASN A 463 -3.02 40.87 -8.80
CA ASN A 463 -2.97 40.05 -7.60
C ASN A 463 -2.82 38.57 -7.96
N THR A 464 -1.84 37.88 -7.36
CA THR A 464 -1.47 36.49 -7.67
C THR A 464 -1.68 35.62 -6.44
N ALA A 465 -2.37 34.50 -6.66
CA ALA A 465 -2.48 33.43 -5.68
C ALA A 465 -1.69 32.21 -6.15
N THR A 466 -1.11 31.46 -5.19
CA THR A 466 -0.36 30.23 -5.47
C THR A 466 -0.86 29.12 -4.55
N VAL A 467 -0.98 27.90 -5.08
CA VAL A 467 -1.31 26.68 -4.31
C VAL A 467 -0.10 25.76 -4.22
N SER A 468 0.04 25.06 -3.11
CA SER A 468 1.08 24.04 -2.89
C SER A 468 0.56 22.91 -2.00
N SER A 469 1.26 21.77 -2.00
CA SER A 469 1.00 20.66 -1.09
C SER A 469 2.28 19.93 -0.68
N ALA A 470 2.19 19.08 0.35
CA ALA A 470 3.26 18.17 0.71
C ALA A 470 3.33 16.94 -0.23
N THR A 471 2.23 16.63 -0.95
CA THR A 471 2.23 15.63 -2.02
C THR A 471 2.90 16.23 -3.25
N SER A 472 3.77 15.46 -3.91
CA SER A 472 4.46 15.90 -5.12
C SER A 472 3.47 16.29 -6.22
N ASP A 473 3.77 17.39 -6.89
CA ASP A 473 3.03 17.90 -8.03
C ASP A 473 3.98 17.98 -9.22
N PRO A 474 3.73 17.22 -10.29
CA PRO A 474 4.63 17.17 -11.45
C PRO A 474 4.50 18.37 -12.39
N ASP A 475 3.43 19.15 -12.29
CA ASP A 475 3.19 20.35 -13.10
C ASP A 475 3.01 21.61 -12.22
N PRO A 476 4.08 22.13 -11.59
CA PRO A 476 4.00 23.33 -10.77
C PRO A 476 3.68 24.60 -11.56
N GLY A 477 3.67 24.54 -12.89
CA GLY A 477 3.36 25.67 -13.76
C GLY A 477 1.90 26.13 -13.70
N ASN A 478 0.97 25.23 -13.33
CA ASN A 478 -0.46 25.50 -13.19
C ASN A 478 -0.89 25.87 -11.76
N ASN A 479 0.07 25.92 -10.82
CA ASN A 479 -0.15 26.18 -9.40
C ASN A 479 -0.24 27.68 -9.05
N SER A 480 -0.29 28.55 -10.02
CA SER A 480 -0.35 30.00 -9.82
C SER A 480 -1.38 30.64 -10.73
N SER A 481 -2.10 31.63 -10.23
CA SER A 481 -3.09 32.39 -11.00
C SER A 481 -3.07 33.85 -10.64
N THR A 482 -2.99 34.70 -11.68
CA THR A 482 -2.95 36.16 -11.56
C THR A 482 -4.22 36.78 -12.15
N THR A 483 -4.82 37.70 -11.42
CA THR A 483 -5.94 38.51 -11.91
C THR A 483 -5.54 39.99 -11.85
N THR A 484 -5.77 40.72 -12.94
CA THR A 484 -5.55 42.16 -13.02
C THR A 484 -6.90 42.88 -13.02
N ILE A 485 -7.01 43.92 -12.21
CA ILE A 485 -8.17 44.82 -12.13
C ILE A 485 -7.70 46.24 -12.45
N HIS A 486 -8.57 47.06 -13.03
CA HIS A 486 -8.33 48.48 -13.21
C HIS A 486 -8.83 49.23 -11.99
N VAL A 487 -7.96 49.98 -11.28
CA VAL A 487 -8.32 50.76 -10.12
C VAL A 487 -8.31 52.24 -10.47
N THR A 488 -9.42 52.91 -10.17
CA THR A 488 -9.58 54.33 -10.37
C THR A 488 -9.50 55.08 -9.05
N PRO A 489 -9.11 56.38 -9.00
CA PRO A 489 -9.13 57.17 -7.79
C PRO A 489 -10.50 57.11 -7.12
N GLY A 490 -10.52 56.90 -5.79
CA GLY A 490 -11.74 56.94 -4.99
C GLY A 490 -12.34 58.38 -5.07
N HIS A 491 -13.66 58.48 -5.21
CA HIS A 491 -14.30 59.80 -5.12
C HIS A 491 -14.15 60.25 -3.65
N GLY A 492 -13.39 61.30 -3.42
CA GLY A 492 -13.46 62.01 -2.15
C GLY A 492 -14.91 62.43 -1.88
N PRO A 493 -15.36 62.55 -0.60
CA PRO A 493 -16.69 63.08 -0.32
C PRO A 493 -16.86 64.40 -1.09
N SER A 494 -17.87 64.43 -1.98
CA SER A 494 -18.29 65.67 -2.60
C SER A 494 -18.75 66.64 -1.48
N HIS A 495 -17.98 67.69 -1.25
CA HIS A 495 -18.33 68.80 -0.40
C HIS A 495 -19.51 69.58 -0.98
#